data_38d0d7222f7766964661eaec16b9c07b
#
_entry.id   38d0d7222f7766964661eaec16b9c07b
#
_cell.length_a   1.000
_cell.length_b   1.000
_cell.length_c   1.000
_cell.angle_alpha   90.00
_cell.angle_beta   90.00
_cell.angle_gamma   90.00
#
_symmetry.space_group_name_H-M   'P 1'
#
loop_
_entity.id
_entity.type
_entity.pdbx_description
1 polymer ?
#
loop_
_entity_poly.entity_id
_entity_poly.type
_entity_poly.pdbx_seq_one_letter_code
_entity_poly.pdbx_strand_id
1 'polypeptide(L)' 'MSLFNALNTAASGLFAERMRMDVTAANLANAQTSRGVDGQ' A
#
# COMPACT_ATOMS: atom_id res chain seq x y z
N MET A 1 11.85 25.54 6.38
CA MET A 1 11.23 24.33 6.93
C MET A 1 12.09 23.81 8.07
N SER A 2 11.46 23.47 9.17
CA SER A 2 12.21 22.95 10.31
C SER A 2 12.50 21.48 10.10
N LEU A 3 13.46 20.98 10.87
CA LEU A 3 13.79 19.55 10.81
C LEU A 3 12.58 18.68 11.16
N PHE A 4 11.83 19.09 12.19
CA PHE A 4 10.67 18.32 12.60
C PHE A 4 9.59 18.31 11.52
N ASN A 5 9.42 19.41 10.81
CA ASN A 5 8.47 19.44 9.70
C ASN A 5 8.90 18.52 8.59
N ALA A 6 10.20 18.49 8.30
CA ALA A 6 10.72 17.60 7.27
C ALA A 6 10.52 16.14 7.64
N LEU A 7 10.76 15.80 8.91
CA LEU A 7 10.58 14.43 9.39
C LEU A 7 9.11 14.03 9.33
N ASN A 8 8.23 14.95 9.73
CA ASN A 8 6.81 14.66 9.70
C ASN A 8 6.30 14.45 8.27
N THR A 9 6.78 15.27 7.35
CA THR A 9 6.42 15.13 5.95
C THR A 9 6.89 13.80 5.38
N ALA A 10 8.13 13.42 5.71
CA ALA A 10 8.69 12.15 5.23
C ALA A 10 7.91 10.97 5.82
N ALA A 11 7.59 11.03 7.11
CA ALA A 11 6.84 9.94 7.75
C ALA A 11 5.46 9.81 7.12
N SER A 12 4.80 10.94 6.82
CA SER A 12 3.49 10.91 6.17
C SER A 12 3.58 10.31 4.78
N GLY A 13 4.63 10.62 4.04
CA GLY A 13 4.84 10.06 2.71
C GLY A 13 5.05 8.55 2.75
N LEU A 14 5.84 8.09 3.71
CA LEU A 14 6.08 6.66 3.87
C LEU A 14 4.79 5.92 4.26
N PHE A 15 3.99 6.54 5.13
CA PHE A 15 2.72 5.95 5.53
C PHE A 15 1.78 5.80 4.33
N ALA A 16 1.69 6.84 3.51
CA ALA A 16 0.84 6.80 2.32
C ALA A 16 1.30 5.73 1.34
N GLU A 17 2.61 5.62 1.13
CA GLU A 17 3.15 4.60 0.24
C GLU A 17 2.87 3.20 0.77
N ARG A 18 2.98 3.02 2.08
CA ARG A 18 2.69 1.72 2.68
C ARG A 18 1.23 1.34 2.47
N MET A 19 0.31 2.32 2.64
CA MET A 19 -1.10 2.06 2.41
C MET A 19 -1.36 1.66 0.96
N ARG A 20 -0.71 2.34 0.02
CA ARG A 20 -0.86 1.98 -1.39
C ARG A 20 -0.36 0.57 -1.66
N MET A 21 0.75 0.20 -1.08
CA MET A 21 1.29 -1.15 -1.23
C MET A 21 0.36 -2.18 -0.63
N ASP A 22 -0.22 -1.88 0.53
CA ASP A 22 -1.17 -2.80 1.16
C ASP A 22 -2.39 -3.01 0.29
N VAL A 23 -2.93 -1.94 -0.29
CA VAL A 23 -4.10 -2.04 -1.18
C VAL A 23 -3.74 -2.84 -2.43
N THR A 24 -2.59 -2.58 -3.01
CA THR A 24 -2.14 -3.30 -4.20
C THR A 24 -1.98 -4.78 -3.91
N ALA A 25 -1.38 -5.11 -2.76
CA ALA A 25 -1.18 -6.50 -2.37
C ALA A 25 -2.52 -7.20 -2.15
N ALA A 26 -3.47 -6.51 -1.52
CA ALA A 26 -4.79 -7.07 -1.30
C ALA A 26 -5.52 -7.31 -2.62
N ASN A 27 -5.41 -6.37 -3.55
CA ASN A 27 -6.02 -6.52 -4.85
C ASN A 27 -5.43 -7.69 -5.62
N LEU A 28 -4.13 -7.85 -5.55
CA LEU A 28 -3.46 -8.97 -6.21
C LEU A 28 -3.89 -10.30 -5.61
N ALA A 29 -3.95 -10.38 -4.28
CA ALA A 29 -4.38 -11.60 -3.60
C ALA A 29 -5.81 -11.95 -3.99
N ASN A 30 -6.68 -10.96 -4.04
CA ASN A 30 -8.08 -11.18 -4.43
C ASN A 30 -8.20 -11.65 -5.87
N ALA A 31 -7.40 -11.10 -6.76
CA ALA A 31 -7.41 -11.51 -8.16
C ALA A 31 -7.01 -12.97 -8.30
N GLN A 32 -5.98 -13.38 -7.56
CA GLN A 32 -5.53 -14.76 -7.62
C GLN A 32 -6.51 -15.72 -6.97
N THR A 33 -7.16 -15.28 -5.89
CA THR A 33 -8.18 -16.08 -5.23
C THR A 33 -9.35 -16.33 -6.15
N SER A 34 -9.81 -15.30 -6.85
CA SER A 34 -10.91 -15.43 -7.81
C SER A 34 -10.55 -16.42 -8.90
N ARG A 35 -9.34 -16.33 -9.39
CA ARG A 35 -8.86 -17.22 -10.42
C ARG A 35 -8.89 -18.67 -9.95
N GLY A 36 -8.39 -18.90 -8.73
CA GLY A 36 -8.33 -20.24 -8.17
C GLY A 36 -9.73 -20.82 -7.98
N VAL A 37 -10.65 -20.03 -7.47
CA VAL A 37 -12.01 -20.48 -7.23
C VAL A 37 -12.73 -20.79 -8.52
N ASP A 38 -12.52 -19.97 -9.54
CA ASP A 38 -13.20 -20.16 -10.81
C ASP A 38 -12.50 -21.15 -11.71
N GLY A 39 -11.33 -21.60 -11.33
CA GLY A 39 -10.57 -22.53 -12.15
C GLY A 39 -9.92 -21.83 -13.33
N GLN A 40 -9.79 -20.54 -13.26
CA GLN A 40 -9.26 -19.73 -14.36
C GLN A 40 -7.77 -19.52 -14.26
#